data_7e1b8f55290f12702037f2d0cba8e942
#
_entry.id   7e1b8f55290f12702037f2d0cba8e942
#
_cell.length_a   1.000
_cell.length_b   1.000
_cell.length_c   1.000
_cell.angle_alpha   90.00
_cell.angle_beta   90.00
_cell.angle_gamma   90.00
#
_symmetry.space_group_name_H-M   'P 1'
#
loop_
_entity.id
_entity.type
_entity.pdbx_description
1 polymer ?
#
loop_
_entity_poly.entity_id
_entity_poly.type
_entity_poly.pdbx_seq_one_letter_code
_entity_poly.pdbx_strand_id
1 'polypeptide(L)' 'MPRKIRELIKDLEKAGFKKRGGKGSHRNYFHPSGIVLTLSGKTGDDAMPYQEKTVKQKINEVLHEGKR' A
#
# COMPACT_ATOMS: atom_id res chain seq x y z
N MET A 1 15.92 -8.45 -5.24
CA MET A 1 14.90 -8.59 -6.29
C MET A 1 13.72 -7.69 -5.99
N PRO A 2 13.18 -7.03 -7.01
CA PRO A 2 12.02 -6.17 -6.76
C PRO A 2 10.80 -7.01 -6.37
N ARG A 3 9.99 -6.45 -5.53
CA ARG A 3 8.75 -7.10 -5.11
C ARG A 3 7.68 -6.85 -6.17
N LYS A 4 6.71 -7.74 -6.23
CA LYS A 4 5.58 -7.56 -7.13
C LYS A 4 4.55 -6.65 -6.48
N ILE A 5 3.79 -5.95 -7.32
CA ILE A 5 2.72 -5.08 -6.83
C ILE A 5 1.77 -5.86 -5.92
N ARG A 6 1.43 -7.10 -6.27
CA ARG A 6 0.53 -7.90 -5.43
C ARG A 6 1.09 -8.14 -4.03
N GLU A 7 2.41 -8.18 -3.89
CA GLU A 7 3.04 -8.36 -2.58
C GLU A 7 2.88 -7.12 -1.73
N LEU A 8 2.99 -5.95 -2.34
CA LEU A 8 2.76 -4.70 -1.64
C LEU A 8 1.30 -4.60 -1.19
N ILE A 9 0.38 -5.04 -2.04
CA ILE A 9 -1.04 -5.06 -1.71
C ILE A 9 -1.29 -5.95 -0.49
N LYS A 10 -0.65 -7.12 -0.46
CA LYS A 10 -0.77 -8.02 0.67
C LYS A 10 -0.30 -7.36 1.96
N ASP A 11 0.83 -6.67 1.89
CA ASP A 11 1.37 -5.99 3.06
C ASP A 11 0.42 -4.91 3.55
N LEU A 12 -0.18 -4.16 2.62
CA LEU A 12 -1.15 -3.13 2.98
C LEU A 12 -2.37 -3.73 3.66
N GLU A 13 -2.88 -4.82 3.11
CA GLU A 13 -4.05 -5.48 3.69
C GLU A 13 -3.76 -6.02 5.09
N LYS A 14 -2.57 -6.57 5.29
CA LYS A 14 -2.17 -7.05 6.61
C LYS A 14 -2.09 -5.92 7.63
N ALA A 15 -1.74 -4.74 7.17
CA ALA A 15 -1.63 -3.57 8.04
C ALA A 15 -3.00 -2.93 8.33
N GLY A 16 -4.05 -3.41 7.68
CA GLY A 16 -5.39 -2.88 7.89
C GLY A 16 -5.87 -1.91 6.83
N PHE A 17 -5.10 -1.73 5.77
CA PHE A 17 -5.53 -0.89 4.66
C PHE A 17 -6.61 -1.61 3.86
N LYS A 18 -7.55 -0.82 3.34
CA LYS A 18 -8.63 -1.34 2.50
C LYS A 18 -8.64 -0.63 1.17
N LYS A 19 -9.01 -1.34 0.13
CA LYS A 19 -9.13 -0.74 -1.19
C LYS A 19 -10.35 0.16 -1.22
N ARG A 20 -10.15 1.37 -1.71
CA ARG A 20 -11.23 2.36 -1.75
C ARG A 20 -11.74 2.61 -3.17
N GLY A 21 -11.23 1.93 -4.15
CA GLY A 21 -11.62 2.13 -5.53
C GLY A 21 -10.42 2.52 -6.37
N GLY A 22 -10.68 2.96 -7.57
CA GLY A 22 -9.63 3.31 -8.51
C GLY A 22 -10.04 2.87 -9.90
N LYS A 23 -9.30 3.33 -10.90
CA LYS A 23 -9.58 2.98 -12.29
C LYS A 23 -8.38 2.24 -12.88
N GLY A 24 -8.68 1.17 -13.60
CA GLY A 24 -7.63 0.40 -14.26
C GLY A 24 -6.61 -0.10 -13.28
N SER A 25 -5.35 0.27 -13.50
CA SER A 25 -4.25 -0.16 -12.66
C SER A 25 -3.98 0.75 -11.49
N HIS A 26 -4.78 1.81 -11.33
CA HIS A 26 -4.64 2.72 -10.19
C HIS A 26 -5.57 2.26 -9.07
N ARG A 27 -5.01 2.04 -7.88
CA ARG A 27 -5.77 1.58 -6.73
C ARG A 27 -5.54 2.50 -5.56
N ASN A 28 -6.63 2.95 -4.97
CA ASN A 28 -6.56 3.80 -3.79
C ASN A 28 -6.79 2.94 -2.56
N TYR A 29 -5.92 3.08 -1.58
CA TYR A 29 -6.04 2.37 -0.31
C TYR A 29 -6.15 3.37 0.82
N PHE A 30 -6.89 2.98 1.84
CA PHE A 30 -7.03 3.84 3.01
C PHE A 30 -7.00 3.00 4.28
N HIS A 31 -6.65 3.65 5.37
CA HIS A 31 -6.65 3.05 6.69
C HIS A 31 -7.58 3.85 7.60
N PRO A 32 -8.29 3.20 8.52
CA PRO A 32 -9.20 3.91 9.43
C PRO A 32 -8.54 5.05 10.21
N SER A 33 -7.23 5.02 10.38
CA SER A 33 -6.50 6.10 11.05
C SER A 33 -6.40 7.38 10.22
N GLY A 34 -6.86 7.34 8.95
CA GLY A 34 -6.81 8.50 8.07
C GLY A 34 -5.67 8.51 7.09
N ILE A 35 -4.84 7.49 7.09
CA ILE A 35 -3.72 7.39 6.17
C ILE A 35 -4.22 6.83 4.83
N VAL A 36 -3.82 7.49 3.74
CA VAL A 36 -4.24 7.08 2.40
C VAL A 36 -3.02 7.01 1.49
N LEU A 37 -3.12 6.17 0.47
CA LEU A 37 -2.09 6.11 -0.57
C LEU A 37 -2.70 5.55 -1.84
N THR A 38 -2.02 5.83 -2.96
CA THR A 38 -2.42 5.31 -4.26
C THR A 38 -1.30 4.41 -4.77
N LEU A 39 -1.67 3.24 -5.24
CA LEU A 39 -0.72 2.28 -5.80
C LEU A 39 -1.09 2.03 -7.25
N SER A 40 -0.16 2.29 -8.16
CA SER A 40 -0.39 2.07 -9.59
C SER A 40 0.39 0.87 -10.07
N GLY A 41 -0.05 0.29 -11.19
CA GLY A 41 0.58 -0.86 -11.78
C GLY A 41 -0.28 -2.11 -11.65
N LYS A 42 -0.01 -3.08 -12.53
CA LYS A 42 -0.73 -4.35 -12.50
C LYS A 42 -0.17 -5.24 -11.41
N THR A 43 -1.01 -6.14 -10.89
CA THR A 43 -0.60 -7.00 -9.78
C THR A 43 0.61 -7.86 -10.11
N GLY A 44 0.79 -8.23 -11.37
CA GLY A 44 1.94 -9.03 -11.79
C GLY A 44 3.19 -8.22 -12.12
N ASP A 45 3.10 -6.89 -12.11
CA ASP A 45 4.25 -6.04 -12.40
C ASP A 45 5.19 -5.96 -11.22
N ASP A 46 6.47 -5.69 -11.52
CA ASP A 46 7.43 -5.41 -10.48
C ASP A 46 7.15 -4.03 -9.90
N ALA A 47 7.22 -3.91 -8.60
CA ALA A 47 7.04 -2.63 -7.94
C ALA A 47 8.26 -1.75 -8.17
N MET A 48 8.03 -0.46 -8.34
CA MET A 48 9.13 0.50 -8.45
C MET A 48 9.70 0.77 -7.05
N PRO A 49 10.99 1.12 -6.96
CA PRO A 49 11.59 1.39 -5.66
C PRO A 49 10.82 2.42 -4.82
N TYR A 50 10.31 3.47 -5.47
CA TYR A 50 9.55 4.49 -4.74
C TYR A 50 8.25 3.93 -4.19
N GLN A 51 7.66 2.95 -4.88
CA GLN A 51 6.41 2.33 -4.43
C GLN A 51 6.66 1.48 -3.18
N GLU A 52 7.73 0.71 -3.19
CA GLU A 52 8.09 -0.09 -2.01
C GLU A 52 8.34 0.81 -0.81
N LYS A 53 9.05 1.90 -1.03
CA LYS A 53 9.37 2.85 0.02
C LYS A 53 8.10 3.50 0.57
N THR A 54 7.21 3.92 -0.32
CA THR A 54 5.95 4.56 0.08
C THR A 54 5.09 3.62 0.90
N VAL A 55 4.94 2.38 0.44
CA VAL A 55 4.13 1.39 1.15
C VAL A 55 4.71 1.13 2.53
N LYS A 56 6.01 0.93 2.61
CA LYS A 56 6.67 0.69 3.88
C LYS A 56 6.49 1.86 4.84
N GLN A 57 6.61 3.07 4.32
CA GLN A 57 6.46 4.28 5.12
C GLN A 57 5.03 4.40 5.66
N LYS A 58 4.03 4.15 4.83
CA LYS A 58 2.64 4.23 5.26
C LYS A 58 2.31 3.18 6.31
N ILE A 59 2.84 1.97 6.13
CA ILE A 59 2.63 0.90 7.11
C ILE A 59 3.28 1.29 8.45
N ASN A 60 4.46 1.87 8.42
CA ASN A 60 5.12 2.34 9.63
C ASN A 60 4.29 3.40 10.35
N GLU A 61 3.69 4.32 9.60
CA GLU A 61 2.83 5.35 10.19
C GLU A 61 1.66 4.73 10.94
N VAL A 62 1.05 3.70 10.34
CA VAL A 62 -0.05 3.00 10.99
C VAL A 62 0.41 2.32 12.27
N LEU A 63 1.56 1.64 12.22
CA LEU A 63 2.09 0.95 13.38
C LEU A 63 2.42 1.91 14.52
N HIS A 64 2.97 3.07 14.19
CA HIS A 64 3.28 4.08 15.19
C HIS A 64 2.03 4.62 15.86
N GLU A 65 0.98 4.85 15.07
CA GLU A 65 -0.27 5.33 15.63
C GLU A 65 -0.94 4.29 16.53
N GLY A 66 -0.82 3.02 16.16
CA GLY A 66 -1.41 1.95 16.94
C GLY A 66 -0.78 1.74 18.30
N LYS A 67 0.35 2.37 18.56
CA LYS A 67 1.06 2.21 19.82
C LYS A 67 0.68 3.24 20.89
N ARG A 68 -0.24 4.07 20.62
CA ARG A 68 -0.67 5.08 21.58
C ARG A 68 -1.62 4.53 22.60
#